data_6efbe3d7d6e728b3af7b94ca1831c7bf
#
_entry.id   6efbe3d7d6e728b3af7b94ca1831c7bf
#
_cell.length_a   1.000
_cell.length_b   1.000
_cell.length_c   1.000
_cell.angle_alpha   90.00
_cell.angle_beta   90.00
_cell.angle_gamma   90.00
#
_symmetry.space_group_name_H-M   'P 1'
#
loop_
_entity.id
_entity.type
_entity.pdbx_description
1 polymer ?
#
loop_
_entity_poly.entity_id
_entity_poly.type
_entity_poly.pdbx_seq_one_letter_code
_entity_poly.pdbx_strand_id
1 'polypeptide(L)'
;MTKIDEAIVLKQFQVNELSNLPKLRMIMEAQQMKPNFSLLSRELQVDRRTVKKYYYGYTKPTTKTKQSKIDSLRPIIQELLSDDTLQTFYYKANLWRYLVENHDLTISESNFKKYISSNQEFQQYFNKRHSTPKQPALLRFETEPGEQLHIDWKEDIRFTTSDGEIHSLNVFVGVLGYSRYSVYLLTLNRKQETLFHALDSLFEKLGGVPKTVISDNMKTIMDVARTNYSSGKINVKFDQFSKDYQFILKPCVAGRPSSKGKVETQMKLLDEIHAYQGKLTLEELNEKIQQINLRKNMDIHSGTGKSPITLLNIEKDSLQPLPTKAIRSPYQRYRQLHKVNQSSMITYQSNQYSVPAEYIGKSLLLESDNESLYIYDSIKLVVIHPIRSDKKLNYHPHHYKELLRKQQPFRSNEELEQQTQHQLKKIGDFYHHEAK
;
A
#
# COMPACT_ATOMS: atom_id res chain seq x y z
N MET A 1 -17.95 6.93 80.69
CA MET A 1 -17.46 6.38 79.42
C MET A 1 -17.47 7.51 78.41
N THR A 2 -16.34 8.13 78.20
CA THR A 2 -16.14 9.21 77.26
C THR A 2 -16.35 8.68 75.83
N LYS A 3 -17.33 9.24 75.09
CA LYS A 3 -17.49 9.03 73.66
C LYS A 3 -16.26 9.63 72.97
N ILE A 4 -15.29 8.82 72.68
CA ILE A 4 -14.21 9.22 71.76
C ILE A 4 -14.88 9.50 70.44
N ASP A 5 -14.70 10.70 69.94
CA ASP A 5 -15.33 11.18 68.73
C ASP A 5 -14.79 10.35 67.55
N GLU A 6 -15.62 9.52 66.93
CA GLU A 6 -15.23 8.60 65.81
C GLU A 6 -14.55 9.37 64.65
N ALA A 7 -14.86 10.65 64.51
CA ALA A 7 -14.21 11.52 63.50
C ALA A 7 -12.74 11.78 63.84
N ILE A 8 -12.36 11.78 65.09
CA ILE A 8 -10.96 11.96 65.58
C ILE A 8 -10.19 10.67 65.28
N VAL A 9 -10.78 9.49 65.47
CA VAL A 9 -10.15 8.20 65.16
C VAL A 9 -9.88 8.07 63.65
N LEU A 10 -10.81 8.51 62.77
CA LEU A 10 -10.59 8.46 61.34
C LEU A 10 -9.45 9.36 60.85
N LYS A 11 -9.31 10.57 61.40
CA LYS A 11 -8.23 11.49 61.10
C LYS A 11 -6.88 10.99 61.61
N GLN A 12 -6.87 10.42 62.83
CA GLN A 12 -5.69 9.95 63.50
C GLN A 12 -5.05 8.72 62.79
N PHE A 13 -5.87 7.86 62.15
CA PHE A 13 -5.42 6.65 61.47
C PHE A 13 -5.42 6.77 59.96
N GLN A 14 -5.56 7.96 59.42
CA GLN A 14 -5.46 8.26 57.96
C GLN A 14 -6.29 7.31 57.06
N VAL A 15 -7.54 7.02 57.46
CA VAL A 15 -8.43 6.14 56.70
C VAL A 15 -9.03 6.90 55.53
N ASN A 16 -8.22 7.10 54.49
CA ASN A 16 -8.63 7.86 53.29
C ASN A 16 -9.04 6.94 52.12
N GLU A 17 -8.90 5.63 52.28
CA GLU A 17 -9.18 4.64 51.23
C GLU A 17 -9.83 3.38 51.77
N LEU A 18 -10.62 2.71 50.91
CA LEU A 18 -11.28 1.43 51.24
C LEU A 18 -10.29 0.34 51.66
N SER A 19 -9.08 0.35 51.16
CA SER A 19 -7.99 -0.58 51.48
C SER A 19 -7.55 -0.53 52.96
N ASN A 20 -7.80 0.59 53.66
CA ASN A 20 -7.46 0.81 55.06
C ASN A 20 -8.54 0.37 56.06
N LEU A 21 -9.75 0.06 55.58
CA LEU A 21 -10.85 -0.34 56.43
C LEU A 21 -10.64 -1.62 57.23
N PRO A 22 -9.95 -2.66 56.72
CA PRO A 22 -9.62 -3.84 57.54
C PRO A 22 -8.70 -3.51 58.74
N LYS A 23 -7.77 -2.56 58.58
CA LYS A 23 -6.91 -2.08 59.67
C LYS A 23 -7.71 -1.31 60.71
N LEU A 24 -8.63 -0.45 60.24
CA LEU A 24 -9.55 0.26 61.16
C LEU A 24 -10.40 -0.73 61.97
N ARG A 25 -10.86 -1.80 61.35
CA ARG A 25 -11.61 -2.88 62.05
C ARG A 25 -10.81 -3.44 63.22
N MET A 26 -9.57 -3.82 62.99
CA MET A 26 -8.70 -4.38 64.05
C MET A 26 -8.55 -3.42 65.23
N ILE A 27 -8.40 -2.14 64.95
CA ILE A 27 -8.26 -1.11 66.01
C ILE A 27 -9.56 -0.92 66.80
N MET A 28 -10.70 -0.85 66.09
CA MET A 28 -12.02 -0.68 66.73
C MET A 28 -12.41 -1.89 67.55
N GLU A 29 -12.11 -3.10 67.09
CA GLU A 29 -12.32 -4.34 67.82
C GLU A 29 -11.47 -4.40 69.09
N ALA A 30 -10.19 -3.98 69.02
CA ALA A 30 -9.31 -3.93 70.18
C ALA A 30 -9.76 -2.93 71.25
N GLN A 31 -10.43 -1.84 70.82
CA GLN A 31 -10.99 -0.79 71.70
C GLN A 31 -12.45 -1.03 72.08
N GLN A 32 -13.05 -2.17 71.72
CA GLN A 32 -14.47 -2.53 71.91
C GLN A 32 -15.44 -1.49 71.36
N MET A 33 -15.06 -0.78 70.28
CA MET A 33 -15.90 0.23 69.61
C MET A 33 -16.74 -0.37 68.49
N LYS A 34 -17.97 0.14 68.30
CA LYS A 34 -18.81 -0.28 67.19
C LYS A 34 -18.63 0.63 65.97
N PRO A 35 -18.47 0.10 64.77
CA PRO A 35 -18.30 0.89 63.55
C PRO A 35 -19.59 1.66 63.17
N ASN A 36 -19.42 2.94 62.82
CA ASN A 36 -20.48 3.75 62.23
C ASN A 36 -20.33 3.80 60.70
N PHE A 37 -20.94 2.82 60.02
CA PHE A 37 -20.85 2.72 58.57
C PHE A 37 -21.47 3.88 57.81
N SER A 38 -22.39 4.68 58.44
CA SER A 38 -22.97 5.86 57.83
C SER A 38 -22.00 7.04 57.80
N LEU A 39 -21.18 7.18 58.86
CA LEU A 39 -20.10 8.17 58.91
C LEU A 39 -18.99 7.81 57.91
N LEU A 40 -18.52 6.57 57.95
CA LEU A 40 -17.50 6.07 57.01
C LEU A 40 -17.90 6.21 55.55
N SER A 41 -19.18 6.00 55.23
CA SER A 41 -19.72 6.16 53.87
C SER A 41 -19.67 7.64 53.43
N ARG A 42 -19.94 8.58 54.29
CA ARG A 42 -19.88 10.01 53.99
C ARG A 42 -18.40 10.49 53.81
N GLU A 43 -17.53 10.09 54.73
CA GLU A 43 -16.13 10.49 54.69
C GLU A 43 -15.38 9.92 53.48
N LEU A 44 -15.65 8.65 53.11
CA LEU A 44 -15.03 7.99 51.96
C LEU A 44 -15.78 8.25 50.64
N GLN A 45 -16.91 8.92 50.67
CA GLN A 45 -17.78 9.17 49.49
C GLN A 45 -18.17 7.87 48.74
N VAL A 46 -18.36 6.75 49.46
CA VAL A 46 -18.66 5.44 48.93
C VAL A 46 -19.92 4.87 49.58
N ASP A 47 -20.69 4.11 48.81
CA ASP A 47 -21.91 3.45 49.29
C ASP A 47 -21.66 2.64 50.58
N ARG A 48 -22.57 2.75 51.54
CA ARG A 48 -22.49 2.11 52.85
C ARG A 48 -22.32 0.59 52.80
N ARG A 49 -22.93 -0.10 51.81
CA ARG A 49 -22.78 -1.53 51.61
C ARG A 49 -21.38 -1.90 51.20
N THR A 50 -20.77 -1.07 50.32
CA THR A 50 -19.38 -1.24 49.89
C THR A 50 -18.42 -1.03 51.04
N VAL A 51 -18.57 0.05 51.84
CA VAL A 51 -17.77 0.29 53.03
C VAL A 51 -17.84 -0.89 53.98
N LYS A 52 -19.09 -1.39 54.31
CA LYS A 52 -19.29 -2.56 55.17
C LYS A 52 -18.55 -3.80 54.64
N LYS A 53 -18.61 -4.02 53.32
CA LYS A 53 -17.98 -5.17 52.68
C LYS A 53 -16.43 -5.13 52.84
N TYR A 54 -15.83 -3.97 52.60
CA TYR A 54 -14.37 -3.79 52.76
C TYR A 54 -13.94 -3.82 54.23
N TYR A 55 -14.75 -3.29 55.12
CA TYR A 55 -14.49 -3.35 56.57
C TYR A 55 -14.40 -4.80 57.07
N TYR A 56 -15.19 -5.70 56.55
CA TYR A 56 -15.14 -7.13 56.89
C TYR A 56 -14.14 -7.93 56.06
N GLY A 57 -13.16 -7.27 55.42
CA GLY A 57 -12.03 -7.93 54.77
C GLY A 57 -12.24 -8.30 53.33
N TYR A 58 -13.27 -7.76 52.66
CA TYR A 58 -13.39 -7.92 51.24
C TYR A 58 -12.23 -7.20 50.53
N THR A 59 -11.47 -7.92 49.76
CA THR A 59 -10.51 -7.38 48.81
C THR A 59 -11.11 -7.55 47.40
N LYS A 60 -11.10 -6.48 46.62
CA LYS A 60 -11.50 -6.58 45.20
C LYS A 60 -10.63 -7.65 44.56
N PRO A 61 -11.20 -8.76 44.06
CA PRO A 61 -10.37 -9.76 43.40
C PRO A 61 -9.57 -9.06 42.30
N THR A 62 -8.27 -9.20 42.31
CA THR A 62 -7.44 -8.90 41.14
C THR A 62 -8.09 -9.63 40.00
N THR A 63 -8.66 -8.88 39.05
CA THR A 63 -9.28 -9.43 37.85
C THR A 63 -8.30 -10.44 37.30
N LYS A 64 -8.66 -11.72 37.24
CA LYS A 64 -7.89 -12.71 36.48
C LYS A 64 -7.70 -12.06 35.12
N THR A 65 -6.47 -11.80 34.76
CA THR A 65 -6.12 -11.32 33.43
C THR A 65 -6.67 -12.37 32.47
N LYS A 66 -7.82 -12.10 31.87
CA LYS A 66 -8.34 -12.99 30.83
C LYS A 66 -7.26 -13.01 29.78
N GLN A 67 -6.71 -14.17 29.52
CA GLN A 67 -5.79 -14.34 28.38
C GLN A 67 -6.46 -13.74 27.16
N SER A 68 -5.79 -12.74 26.59
CA SER A 68 -6.27 -12.12 25.37
C SER A 68 -6.18 -13.16 24.25
N LYS A 69 -7.18 -13.19 23.36
CA LYS A 69 -7.09 -14.01 22.13
C LYS A 69 -5.85 -13.69 21.29
N ILE A 70 -5.23 -12.55 21.54
CA ILE A 70 -4.00 -12.12 20.85
C ILE A 70 -2.76 -12.80 21.45
N ASP A 71 -2.82 -13.25 22.71
CA ASP A 71 -1.65 -13.82 23.39
C ASP A 71 -1.16 -15.11 22.70
N SER A 72 -2.04 -15.83 22.01
CA SER A 72 -1.65 -16.98 21.17
C SER A 72 -0.80 -16.59 19.96
N LEU A 73 -0.98 -15.37 19.43
CA LEU A 73 -0.23 -14.84 18.31
C LEU A 73 1.01 -14.03 18.74
N ARG A 74 1.27 -13.92 20.05
CA ARG A 74 2.39 -13.14 20.58
C ARG A 74 3.76 -13.57 19.99
N PRO A 75 4.10 -14.87 19.88
CA PRO A 75 5.34 -15.31 19.26
C PRO A 75 5.46 -14.85 17.79
N ILE A 76 4.39 -14.97 17.04
CA ILE A 76 4.34 -14.52 15.63
C ILE A 76 4.55 -13.00 15.55
N ILE A 77 3.90 -12.22 16.42
CA ILE A 77 4.07 -10.76 16.48
C ILE A 77 5.51 -10.41 16.80
N GLN A 78 6.16 -11.13 17.73
CA GLN A 78 7.57 -10.92 18.09
C GLN A 78 8.49 -11.19 16.90
N GLU A 79 8.28 -12.28 16.18
CA GLU A 79 9.02 -12.63 14.96
C GLU A 79 8.86 -11.55 13.89
N LEU A 80 7.61 -11.15 13.57
CA LEU A 80 7.29 -10.16 12.55
C LEU A 80 7.84 -8.75 12.87
N LEU A 81 8.02 -8.42 14.15
CA LEU A 81 8.56 -7.14 14.59
C LEU A 81 10.07 -7.20 14.94
N SER A 82 10.72 -8.34 14.71
CA SER A 82 12.17 -8.47 14.91
C SER A 82 12.95 -7.74 13.81
N ASP A 83 14.22 -7.44 14.08
CA ASP A 83 15.13 -6.82 13.11
C ASP A 83 15.65 -7.84 12.07
N ASP A 84 15.41 -9.14 12.27
CA ASP A 84 15.85 -10.23 11.39
C ASP A 84 14.89 -10.51 10.22
N THR A 85 13.69 -9.90 10.24
CA THR A 85 12.69 -10.08 9.17
C THR A 85 12.83 -9.02 8.07
N LEU A 86 12.59 -9.43 6.82
CA LEU A 86 12.49 -8.50 5.68
C LEU A 86 11.23 -7.63 5.75
N GLN A 87 10.18 -8.13 6.41
CA GLN A 87 8.88 -7.47 6.52
C GLN A 87 8.97 -6.22 7.39
N THR A 88 8.28 -5.18 6.99
CA THR A 88 8.26 -3.91 7.73
C THR A 88 6.83 -3.42 7.91
N PHE A 89 6.47 -3.09 9.15
CA PHE A 89 5.15 -2.58 9.51
C PHE A 89 5.25 -1.13 9.96
N TYR A 90 4.88 -0.19 9.10
CA TYR A 90 4.91 1.23 9.44
C TYR A 90 3.81 1.62 10.42
N TYR A 91 2.64 0.99 10.33
CA TYR A 91 1.47 1.30 11.16
C TYR A 91 0.94 0.04 11.84
N LYS A 92 0.42 0.19 13.07
CA LYS A 92 -0.26 -0.90 13.80
C LYS A 92 -1.43 -1.50 13.00
N ALA A 93 -2.07 -0.68 12.16
CA ALA A 93 -3.13 -1.11 11.27
C ALA A 93 -2.64 -2.10 10.20
N ASN A 94 -1.41 -1.88 9.66
CA ASN A 94 -0.82 -2.78 8.66
C ASN A 94 -0.49 -4.15 9.28
N LEU A 95 0.04 -4.16 10.50
CA LEU A 95 0.29 -5.40 11.24
C LEU A 95 -1.02 -6.14 11.57
N TRP A 96 -2.03 -5.41 12.05
CA TRP A 96 -3.36 -5.99 12.31
C TRP A 96 -3.93 -6.65 11.06
N ARG A 97 -3.90 -5.98 9.94
CA ARG A 97 -4.44 -6.46 8.66
C ARG A 97 -3.67 -7.68 8.16
N TYR A 98 -2.34 -7.65 8.23
CA TYR A 98 -1.51 -8.78 7.88
C TYR A 98 -1.88 -10.02 8.72
N LEU A 99 -2.08 -9.85 10.04
CA LEU A 99 -2.47 -10.95 10.93
C LEU A 99 -3.89 -11.46 10.67
N VAL A 100 -4.83 -10.58 10.27
CA VAL A 100 -6.17 -10.99 9.84
C VAL A 100 -6.12 -11.83 8.56
N GLU A 101 -5.31 -11.40 7.59
CA GLU A 101 -5.23 -12.06 6.28
C GLU A 101 -4.41 -13.36 6.29
N ASN A 102 -3.40 -13.48 7.17
CA ASN A 102 -2.44 -14.58 7.12
C ASN A 102 -2.42 -15.46 8.40
N HIS A 103 -3.07 -15.04 9.49
CA HIS A 103 -3.02 -15.73 10.79
C HIS A 103 -4.37 -15.78 11.49
N ASP A 104 -5.47 -15.68 10.77
CA ASP A 104 -6.85 -15.83 11.27
C ASP A 104 -7.20 -14.97 12.50
N LEU A 105 -6.61 -13.78 12.62
CA LEU A 105 -6.91 -12.87 13.73
C LEU A 105 -8.34 -12.33 13.63
N THR A 106 -9.19 -12.62 14.62
CA THR A 106 -10.64 -12.30 14.62
C THR A 106 -11.03 -11.11 15.47
N ILE A 107 -10.07 -10.34 16.00
CA ILE A 107 -10.35 -9.17 16.84
C ILE A 107 -10.41 -7.88 16.03
N SER A 108 -11.13 -6.87 16.57
CA SER A 108 -11.20 -5.56 15.93
C SER A 108 -9.86 -4.83 15.95
N GLU A 109 -9.63 -4.00 14.94
CA GLU A 109 -8.44 -3.16 14.81
C GLU A 109 -8.20 -2.28 16.06
N SER A 110 -9.27 -1.72 16.65
CA SER A 110 -9.18 -0.89 17.85
C SER A 110 -8.66 -1.66 19.07
N ASN A 111 -9.12 -2.89 19.27
CA ASN A 111 -8.66 -3.74 20.37
C ASN A 111 -7.23 -4.20 20.16
N PHE A 112 -6.86 -4.52 18.92
CA PHE A 112 -5.47 -4.84 18.56
C PHE A 112 -4.53 -3.66 18.82
N LYS A 113 -4.89 -2.46 18.37
CA LYS A 113 -4.08 -1.25 18.62
C LYS A 113 -3.88 -0.98 20.10
N LYS A 114 -4.90 -1.22 20.94
CA LYS A 114 -4.79 -1.12 22.42
C LYS A 114 -3.81 -2.16 22.96
N TYR A 115 -3.91 -3.40 22.52
CA TYR A 115 -3.00 -4.48 22.93
C TYR A 115 -1.54 -4.14 22.60
N ILE A 116 -1.25 -3.74 21.37
CA ILE A 116 0.10 -3.32 20.96
C ILE A 116 0.59 -2.13 21.79
N SER A 117 -0.29 -1.15 22.08
CA SER A 117 0.06 0.04 22.88
C SER A 117 0.32 -0.28 24.35
N SER A 118 -0.32 -1.32 24.91
CA SER A 118 -0.11 -1.75 26.30
C SER A 118 1.14 -2.60 26.50
N ASN A 119 1.72 -3.14 25.42
CA ASN A 119 2.96 -3.91 25.45
C ASN A 119 4.13 -3.01 25.05
N GLN A 120 4.99 -2.70 26.02
CA GLN A 120 6.11 -1.77 25.84
C GLN A 120 7.05 -2.18 24.71
N GLU A 121 7.35 -3.47 24.60
CA GLU A 121 8.19 -4.07 23.55
C GLU A 121 7.66 -3.73 22.14
N PHE A 122 6.37 -4.00 21.89
CA PHE A 122 5.74 -3.74 20.59
C PHE A 122 5.57 -2.25 20.34
N GLN A 123 5.23 -1.47 21.37
CA GLN A 123 5.08 -0.03 21.25
C GLN A 123 6.40 0.66 20.85
N GLN A 124 7.55 0.19 21.35
CA GLN A 124 8.85 0.74 21.00
C GLN A 124 9.17 0.60 19.52
N TYR A 125 8.79 -0.53 18.88
CA TYR A 125 8.96 -0.73 17.45
C TYR A 125 8.29 0.38 16.62
N PHE A 126 7.06 0.75 16.97
CA PHE A 126 6.32 1.79 16.26
C PHE A 126 6.79 3.20 16.62
N ASN A 127 7.23 3.45 17.88
CA ASN A 127 7.73 4.76 18.31
C ASN A 127 9.03 5.16 17.59
N LYS A 128 9.93 4.23 17.34
CA LYS A 128 11.19 4.47 16.59
C LYS A 128 10.92 4.98 15.16
N ARG A 129 9.78 4.64 14.57
CA ARG A 129 9.43 4.95 13.17
C ARG A 129 8.52 6.17 12.99
N HIS A 130 7.98 6.73 14.06
CA HIS A 130 7.04 7.85 14.01
C HIS A 130 7.51 9.03 14.86
N SER A 131 8.47 9.79 14.36
CA SER A 131 8.69 11.17 14.79
C SER A 131 8.13 12.12 13.73
N THR A 132 6.82 12.36 13.74
CA THR A 132 6.20 13.34 12.83
C THR A 132 6.25 14.71 13.47
N PRO A 133 6.89 15.71 12.84
CA PRO A 133 6.73 17.12 13.26
C PRO A 133 5.25 17.52 13.14
N LYS A 134 4.76 18.33 14.09
CA LYS A 134 3.40 18.89 14.01
C LYS A 134 3.24 19.66 12.71
N GLN A 135 2.37 19.16 11.84
CA GLN A 135 2.05 19.86 10.59
C GLN A 135 1.22 21.12 10.89
N PRO A 136 1.43 22.23 10.17
CA PRO A 136 0.61 23.42 10.31
C PRO A 136 -0.85 23.14 9.93
N ALA A 137 -1.77 23.91 10.47
CA ALA A 137 -3.18 23.79 10.15
C ALA A 137 -3.41 24.01 8.64
N LEU A 138 -4.12 23.08 8.01
CA LEU A 138 -4.43 23.12 6.58
C LEU A 138 -5.90 23.46 6.37
N LEU A 139 -6.18 24.45 5.54
CA LEU A 139 -7.53 24.75 5.06
C LEU A 139 -8.03 23.60 4.17
N ARG A 140 -9.23 23.12 4.46
CA ARG A 140 -9.89 22.10 3.67
C ARG A 140 -10.64 22.76 2.52
N PHE A 141 -10.34 22.34 1.29
CA PHE A 141 -11.04 22.77 0.08
C PHE A 141 -11.81 21.58 -0.50
N GLU A 142 -13.08 21.79 -0.78
CA GLU A 142 -13.89 20.88 -1.57
C GLU A 142 -13.90 21.33 -3.03
N THR A 143 -14.19 20.39 -3.93
CA THR A 143 -14.18 20.60 -5.39
C THR A 143 -15.49 20.09 -5.97
N GLU A 144 -15.92 20.69 -7.07
CA GLU A 144 -17.08 20.20 -7.82
C GLU A 144 -16.81 18.86 -8.50
N PRO A 145 -17.85 18.06 -8.82
CA PRO A 145 -17.70 16.82 -9.58
C PRO A 145 -16.98 17.05 -10.92
N GLY A 146 -16.03 16.18 -11.26
CA GLY A 146 -15.26 16.25 -12.50
C GLY A 146 -14.28 17.41 -12.60
N GLU A 147 -14.14 18.25 -11.56
CA GLU A 147 -13.31 19.46 -11.62
C GLU A 147 -11.82 19.15 -11.54
N GLN A 148 -11.40 18.32 -10.57
CA GLN A 148 -9.97 18.17 -10.24
C GLN A 148 -9.56 16.71 -10.05
N LEU A 149 -8.42 16.37 -10.63
CA LEU A 149 -7.66 15.16 -10.37
C LEU A 149 -6.31 15.53 -9.81
N HIS A 150 -5.91 14.94 -8.70
CA HIS A 150 -4.58 15.07 -8.13
C HIS A 150 -3.75 13.85 -8.51
N ILE A 151 -2.54 14.06 -9.03
CA ILE A 151 -1.61 12.99 -9.38
C ILE A 151 -0.29 13.14 -8.63
N ASP A 152 0.29 11.99 -8.29
CA ASP A 152 1.61 11.94 -7.65
C ASP A 152 2.25 10.56 -7.83
N TRP A 153 3.56 10.43 -7.52
CA TRP A 153 4.29 9.18 -7.51
C TRP A 153 4.68 8.79 -6.09
N LYS A 154 4.47 7.54 -5.72
CA LYS A 154 5.23 6.93 -4.64
C LYS A 154 6.47 6.32 -5.26
N GLU A 155 7.60 6.97 -5.02
CA GLU A 155 8.84 6.74 -5.73
C GLU A 155 9.74 5.76 -4.99
N ASP A 156 10.62 5.08 -5.77
CA ASP A 156 11.77 4.32 -5.30
C ASP A 156 11.44 3.33 -4.16
N ILE A 157 10.29 2.65 -4.29
CA ILE A 157 9.87 1.61 -3.35
C ILE A 157 10.80 0.42 -3.53
N ARG A 158 11.65 0.19 -2.55
CA ARG A 158 12.50 -1.00 -2.53
C ARG A 158 11.68 -2.21 -2.07
N PHE A 159 11.54 -3.19 -2.93
CA PHE A 159 10.76 -4.40 -2.65
C PHE A 159 11.57 -5.65 -2.99
N THR A 160 11.62 -6.58 -2.04
CA THR A 160 12.22 -7.91 -2.24
C THR A 160 11.11 -8.89 -2.58
N THR A 161 11.22 -9.58 -3.69
CA THR A 161 10.28 -10.60 -4.14
C THR A 161 10.52 -11.93 -3.44
N SER A 162 9.60 -12.89 -3.62
CA SER A 162 9.65 -14.22 -2.99
C SER A 162 10.84 -15.07 -3.45
N ASP A 163 11.42 -14.77 -4.62
CA ASP A 163 12.65 -15.38 -5.16
C ASP A 163 13.93 -14.70 -4.65
N GLY A 164 13.81 -13.66 -3.81
CA GLY A 164 14.93 -12.92 -3.21
C GLY A 164 15.47 -11.79 -4.07
N GLU A 165 14.90 -11.52 -5.25
CA GLU A 165 15.31 -10.39 -6.08
C GLU A 165 14.84 -9.05 -5.48
N ILE A 166 15.68 -8.02 -5.59
CA ILE A 166 15.38 -6.67 -5.08
C ILE A 166 15.04 -5.75 -6.25
N HIS A 167 13.85 -5.18 -6.21
CA HIS A 167 13.34 -4.27 -7.23
C HIS A 167 13.17 -2.86 -6.67
N SER A 168 13.44 -1.85 -7.50
CA SER A 168 13.03 -0.46 -7.25
C SER A 168 11.79 -0.17 -8.08
N LEU A 169 10.68 0.02 -7.41
CA LEU A 169 9.35 0.15 -8.02
C LEU A 169 8.78 1.53 -7.75
N ASN A 170 7.83 1.94 -8.58
CA ASN A 170 7.10 3.18 -8.40
C ASN A 170 5.60 2.90 -8.50
N VAL A 171 4.79 3.61 -7.75
CA VAL A 171 3.34 3.55 -7.88
C VAL A 171 2.81 4.92 -8.26
N PHE A 172 2.22 5.01 -9.45
CA PHE A 172 1.47 6.19 -9.87
C PHE A 172 0.13 6.22 -9.18
N VAL A 173 -0.22 7.36 -8.61
CA VAL A 173 -1.47 7.55 -7.86
C VAL A 173 -2.22 8.72 -8.43
N GLY A 174 -3.49 8.47 -8.80
CA GLY A 174 -4.45 9.53 -9.14
C GLY A 174 -5.63 9.53 -8.18
N VAL A 175 -6.07 10.71 -7.74
CA VAL A 175 -7.18 10.87 -6.80
C VAL A 175 -8.12 11.98 -7.28
N LEU A 176 -9.38 11.67 -7.53
CA LEU A 176 -10.39 12.67 -7.85
C LEU A 176 -10.67 13.59 -6.66
N GLY A 177 -10.83 14.87 -6.95
CA GLY A 177 -11.02 15.91 -5.94
C GLY A 177 -12.33 15.83 -5.20
N TYR A 178 -13.42 15.44 -5.87
CA TYR A 178 -14.76 15.33 -5.30
C TYR A 178 -15.01 13.96 -4.66
N SER A 179 -14.99 12.89 -5.42
CA SER A 179 -15.32 11.53 -4.93
C SER A 179 -14.25 10.95 -4.00
N ARG A 180 -13.02 11.44 -4.06
CA ARG A 180 -11.84 10.81 -3.43
C ARG A 180 -11.50 9.43 -4.04
N TYR A 181 -12.13 9.09 -5.16
CA TYR A 181 -11.82 7.86 -5.86
C TYR A 181 -10.38 7.87 -6.32
N SER A 182 -9.68 6.80 -6.04
CA SER A 182 -8.25 6.68 -6.31
C SER A 182 -7.96 5.53 -7.27
N VAL A 183 -6.91 5.69 -8.06
CA VAL A 183 -6.35 4.65 -8.94
C VAL A 183 -4.87 4.54 -8.68
N TYR A 184 -4.40 3.30 -8.46
CA TYR A 184 -3.00 2.97 -8.26
C TYR A 184 -2.49 2.15 -9.44
N LEU A 185 -1.34 2.52 -9.98
CA LEU A 185 -0.70 1.84 -11.10
C LEU A 185 0.77 1.58 -10.76
N LEU A 186 1.14 0.29 -10.67
CA LEU A 186 2.54 -0.11 -10.49
C LEU A 186 3.31 0.17 -11.77
N THR A 187 4.48 0.79 -11.64
CA THR A 187 5.36 1.10 -12.76
C THR A 187 6.81 0.84 -12.40
N LEU A 188 7.63 0.51 -13.41
CA LEU A 188 9.04 0.22 -13.24
C LEU A 188 9.93 1.46 -13.37
N ASN A 189 9.40 2.52 -13.95
CA ASN A 189 10.11 3.79 -14.14
C ASN A 189 9.13 4.95 -14.16
N ARG A 190 9.64 6.17 -14.14
CA ARG A 190 8.88 7.42 -14.16
C ARG A 190 9.17 8.25 -15.42
N LYS A 191 9.50 7.59 -16.53
CA LYS A 191 9.74 8.26 -17.82
C LYS A 191 8.46 8.93 -18.31
N GLN A 192 8.59 9.89 -19.22
CA GLN A 192 7.45 10.66 -19.74
C GLN A 192 6.41 9.76 -20.43
N GLU A 193 6.88 8.78 -21.21
CA GLU A 193 5.99 7.82 -21.85
C GLU A 193 5.21 6.97 -20.84
N THR A 194 5.88 6.59 -19.73
CA THR A 194 5.23 5.88 -18.62
C THR A 194 4.15 6.73 -17.97
N LEU A 195 4.40 8.02 -17.80
CA LEU A 195 3.43 8.96 -17.27
C LEU A 195 2.21 9.09 -18.20
N PHE A 196 2.41 9.20 -19.51
CA PHE A 196 1.33 9.29 -20.48
C PHE A 196 0.44 8.05 -20.44
N HIS A 197 1.06 6.87 -20.46
CA HIS A 197 0.34 5.62 -20.35
C HIS A 197 -0.44 5.50 -19.02
N ALA A 198 0.21 5.89 -17.91
CA ALA A 198 -0.43 5.86 -16.60
C ALA A 198 -1.64 6.80 -16.55
N LEU A 199 -1.54 7.99 -17.13
CA LEU A 199 -2.65 8.95 -17.23
C LEU A 199 -3.78 8.44 -18.14
N ASP A 200 -3.44 7.88 -19.30
CA ASP A 200 -4.45 7.30 -20.19
C ASP A 200 -5.20 6.15 -19.51
N SER A 201 -4.49 5.23 -18.89
CA SER A 201 -5.07 4.11 -18.13
C SER A 201 -5.92 4.59 -16.96
N LEU A 202 -5.49 5.65 -16.29
CA LEU A 202 -6.22 6.26 -15.18
C LEU A 202 -7.54 6.87 -15.69
N PHE A 203 -7.51 7.67 -16.76
CA PHE A 203 -8.71 8.28 -17.34
C PHE A 203 -9.70 7.21 -17.84
N GLU A 204 -9.19 6.12 -18.40
CA GLU A 204 -10.01 4.98 -18.81
C GLU A 204 -10.72 4.32 -17.61
N LYS A 205 -9.99 4.08 -16.51
CA LYS A 205 -10.57 3.54 -15.26
C LYS A 205 -11.58 4.50 -14.61
N LEU A 206 -11.39 5.81 -14.75
CA LEU A 206 -12.34 6.83 -14.27
C LEU A 206 -13.58 6.91 -15.15
N GLY A 207 -13.49 6.50 -16.41
CA GLY A 207 -14.52 6.62 -17.42
C GLY A 207 -14.59 8.01 -18.09
N GLY A 208 -13.55 8.83 -17.94
CA GLY A 208 -13.48 10.17 -18.54
C GLY A 208 -12.30 11.00 -18.03
N VAL A 209 -12.20 12.23 -18.50
CA VAL A 209 -11.11 13.16 -18.24
C VAL A 209 -11.60 14.30 -17.34
N PRO A 210 -10.95 14.60 -16.20
CA PRO A 210 -11.29 15.74 -15.36
C PRO A 210 -10.90 17.06 -16.04
N LYS A 211 -11.56 18.17 -15.67
CA LYS A 211 -11.27 19.50 -16.23
C LYS A 211 -9.84 19.97 -15.91
N THR A 212 -9.34 19.59 -14.76
CA THR A 212 -8.01 20.04 -14.26
C THR A 212 -7.24 18.87 -13.67
N VAL A 213 -5.96 18.76 -14.05
CA VAL A 213 -5.01 17.86 -13.41
C VAL A 213 -4.04 18.67 -12.55
N ILE A 214 -3.93 18.32 -11.28
CA ILE A 214 -3.03 18.94 -10.31
C ILE A 214 -1.85 17.99 -10.11
N SER A 215 -0.64 18.51 -10.33
CA SER A 215 0.61 17.76 -10.17
C SER A 215 1.63 18.61 -9.43
N ASP A 216 2.65 17.95 -8.86
CA ASP A 216 3.86 18.68 -8.48
C ASP A 216 4.71 19.05 -9.72
N ASN A 217 5.86 19.66 -9.47
CA ASN A 217 6.77 20.09 -10.54
C ASN A 217 7.65 18.93 -11.04
N MET A 218 7.04 17.80 -11.40
CA MET A 218 7.77 16.65 -11.98
C MET A 218 8.51 17.08 -13.25
N LYS A 219 9.75 16.63 -13.44
CA LYS A 219 10.54 16.92 -14.65
C LYS A 219 9.90 16.40 -15.95
N THR A 220 9.06 15.39 -15.85
CA THR A 220 8.27 14.85 -16.97
C THR A 220 7.09 15.73 -17.37
N ILE A 221 6.71 16.67 -16.53
CA ILE A 221 5.59 17.61 -16.73
C ILE A 221 6.11 19.04 -16.93
N MET A 222 7.11 19.46 -16.14
CA MET A 222 7.62 20.83 -16.12
C MET A 222 9.10 20.87 -16.51
N ASP A 223 9.44 21.64 -17.54
CA ASP A 223 10.84 21.98 -17.88
C ASP A 223 11.41 22.97 -16.87
N VAL A 224 10.58 23.94 -16.42
CA VAL A 224 10.89 24.90 -15.37
C VAL A 224 9.81 24.84 -14.31
N ALA A 225 10.21 24.64 -13.06
CA ALA A 225 9.27 24.52 -11.94
C ALA A 225 8.48 25.82 -11.72
N ARG A 226 7.20 25.67 -11.35
CA ARG A 226 6.35 26.75 -10.89
C ARG A 226 6.77 27.20 -9.49
N THR A 227 6.95 28.50 -9.32
CA THR A 227 7.27 29.14 -8.03
C THR A 227 6.21 30.18 -7.64
N ASN A 228 6.37 30.86 -6.50
CA ASN A 228 5.52 31.99 -6.14
C ASN A 228 5.63 33.20 -7.11
N TYR A 229 6.72 33.28 -7.87
CA TYR A 229 7.06 34.42 -8.72
C TYR A 229 7.05 34.07 -10.22
N SER A 230 6.89 32.81 -10.58
CA SER A 230 6.88 32.34 -11.96
C SER A 230 5.87 31.20 -12.16
N SER A 231 5.12 31.26 -13.27
CA SER A 231 4.24 30.18 -13.70
C SER A 231 5.00 28.90 -14.09
N GLY A 232 6.33 28.98 -14.26
CA GLY A 232 7.15 27.91 -14.77
C GLY A 232 6.98 27.70 -16.29
N LYS A 233 7.54 26.58 -16.78
CA LYS A 233 7.41 26.19 -18.19
C LYS A 233 6.99 24.72 -18.25
N ILE A 234 5.84 24.46 -18.88
CA ILE A 234 5.35 23.09 -19.12
C ILE A 234 6.20 22.45 -20.23
N ASN A 235 6.50 21.17 -20.09
CA ASN A 235 7.16 20.40 -21.13
C ASN A 235 6.28 20.32 -22.38
N VAL A 236 6.86 20.54 -23.56
CA VAL A 236 6.12 20.64 -24.83
C VAL A 236 5.30 19.38 -25.12
N LYS A 237 5.86 18.19 -24.88
CA LYS A 237 5.12 16.92 -25.12
C LYS A 237 3.96 16.76 -24.12
N PHE A 238 4.14 17.20 -22.88
CA PHE A 238 3.06 17.14 -21.87
C PHE A 238 1.96 18.18 -22.17
N ASP A 239 2.35 19.36 -22.66
CA ASP A 239 1.39 20.38 -23.09
C ASP A 239 0.51 19.87 -24.27
N GLN A 240 1.14 19.18 -25.24
CA GLN A 240 0.40 18.51 -26.32
C GLN A 240 -0.53 17.44 -25.79
N PHE A 241 -0.06 16.56 -24.88
CA PHE A 241 -0.90 15.55 -24.24
C PHE A 241 -2.10 16.18 -23.52
N SER A 242 -1.91 17.26 -22.79
CA SER A 242 -2.99 17.96 -22.09
C SER A 242 -4.03 18.53 -23.04
N LYS A 243 -3.61 19.03 -24.21
CA LYS A 243 -4.50 19.53 -25.28
C LYS A 243 -5.29 18.39 -25.94
N ASP A 244 -4.62 17.28 -26.22
CA ASP A 244 -5.22 16.08 -26.82
C ASP A 244 -6.29 15.46 -25.92
N TYR A 245 -6.10 15.52 -24.60
CA TYR A 245 -7.06 15.05 -23.59
C TYR A 245 -7.98 16.16 -23.05
N GLN A 246 -7.81 17.41 -23.49
CA GLN A 246 -8.63 18.56 -23.16
C GLN A 246 -8.72 18.89 -21.67
N PHE A 247 -7.64 18.69 -20.91
CA PHE A 247 -7.56 19.10 -19.52
C PHE A 247 -6.57 20.25 -19.31
N ILE A 248 -6.77 21.00 -18.23
CA ILE A 248 -5.86 22.09 -17.82
C ILE A 248 -4.90 21.55 -16.76
N LEU A 249 -3.59 21.67 -16.99
CA LEU A 249 -2.59 21.39 -15.97
C LEU A 249 -2.48 22.55 -14.98
N LYS A 250 -2.55 22.25 -13.68
CA LYS A 250 -2.25 23.18 -12.58
C LYS A 250 -1.08 22.65 -11.75
N PRO A 251 0.17 23.01 -12.06
CA PRO A 251 1.30 22.63 -11.24
C PRO A 251 1.20 23.27 -9.85
N CYS A 252 1.54 22.53 -8.80
CA CYS A 252 1.63 23.06 -7.44
C CYS A 252 2.75 24.06 -7.34
N VAL A 253 2.58 25.06 -6.48
CA VAL A 253 3.66 26.00 -6.16
C VAL A 253 4.69 25.28 -5.29
N ALA A 254 5.96 25.35 -5.68
CA ALA A 254 7.05 24.75 -4.91
C ALA A 254 7.06 25.26 -3.46
N GLY A 255 7.21 24.37 -2.49
CA GLY A 255 7.25 24.70 -1.06
C GLY A 255 5.89 24.94 -0.38
N ARG A 256 4.75 24.74 -1.06
CA ARG A 256 3.40 24.82 -0.43
C ARG A 256 2.77 23.43 -0.30
N PRO A 257 2.79 22.81 0.90
CA PRO A 257 2.22 21.48 1.13
C PRO A 257 0.70 21.41 1.00
N SER A 258 -0.02 22.53 1.13
CA SER A 258 -1.47 22.56 1.25
C SER A 258 -2.26 22.01 0.05
N SER A 259 -1.66 21.96 -1.13
CA SER A 259 -2.30 21.44 -2.34
C SER A 259 -2.27 19.90 -2.47
N LYS A 260 -1.44 19.20 -1.69
CA LYS A 260 -1.19 17.74 -1.83
C LYS A 260 -1.91 16.85 -0.80
N GLY A 261 -2.57 17.41 0.20
CA GLY A 261 -3.13 16.62 1.32
C GLY A 261 -4.05 15.47 0.91
N LYS A 262 -4.73 15.58 -0.25
CA LYS A 262 -5.61 14.53 -0.77
C LYS A 262 -4.83 13.29 -1.26
N VAL A 263 -3.67 13.47 -1.87
CA VAL A 263 -2.82 12.38 -2.40
C VAL A 263 -1.89 11.82 -1.34
N GLU A 264 -1.33 12.64 -0.45
CA GLU A 264 -0.41 12.20 0.61
C GLU A 264 -1.00 11.11 1.51
N THR A 265 -2.31 11.20 1.81
CA THR A 265 -3.01 10.18 2.58
C THR A 265 -3.01 8.83 1.86
N GLN A 266 -3.09 8.84 0.52
CA GLN A 266 -3.06 7.62 -0.29
C GLN A 266 -1.66 6.98 -0.29
N MET A 267 -0.61 7.78 -0.28
CA MET A 267 0.77 7.29 -0.23
C MET A 267 1.05 6.47 1.03
N LYS A 268 0.45 6.86 2.17
CA LYS A 268 0.58 6.12 3.44
C LYS A 268 -0.10 4.75 3.41
N LEU A 269 -1.16 4.58 2.62
CA LEU A 269 -1.82 3.28 2.47
C LEU A 269 -0.94 2.28 1.73
N LEU A 270 -0.15 2.75 0.76
CA LEU A 270 0.79 1.91 0.03
C LEU A 270 1.95 1.39 0.91
N ASP A 271 2.19 1.95 2.10
CA ASP A 271 3.15 1.40 3.05
C ASP A 271 2.78 -0.02 3.53
N GLU A 272 1.53 -0.46 3.30
CA GLU A 272 1.09 -1.81 3.60
C GLU A 272 1.84 -2.89 2.79
N ILE A 273 2.31 -2.57 1.58
CA ILE A 273 3.06 -3.53 0.75
C ILE A 273 4.35 -4.02 1.42
N HIS A 274 4.95 -3.20 2.28
CA HIS A 274 6.17 -3.58 3.01
C HIS A 274 5.96 -4.72 4.02
N ALA A 275 4.71 -5.01 4.39
CA ALA A 275 4.34 -6.19 5.18
C ALA A 275 4.54 -7.51 4.41
N TYR A 276 4.72 -7.45 3.10
CA TYR A 276 4.83 -8.60 2.21
C TYR A 276 6.22 -8.76 1.57
N GLN A 277 7.23 -8.08 2.09
CA GLN A 277 8.63 -8.22 1.66
C GLN A 277 9.07 -9.68 1.73
N GLY A 278 9.65 -10.20 0.65
CA GLY A 278 10.09 -11.58 0.54
C GLY A 278 8.97 -12.64 0.43
N LYS A 279 7.71 -12.22 0.25
CA LYS A 279 6.54 -13.12 0.24
C LYS A 279 5.81 -13.18 -1.10
N LEU A 280 5.90 -12.14 -1.91
CA LEU A 280 5.14 -11.99 -3.15
C LEU A 280 6.08 -11.91 -4.35
N THR A 281 5.63 -12.43 -5.48
CA THR A 281 6.16 -12.11 -6.81
C THR A 281 5.75 -10.69 -7.22
N LEU A 282 6.29 -10.15 -8.31
CA LEU A 282 5.87 -8.84 -8.84
C LEU A 282 4.41 -8.82 -9.30
N GLU A 283 3.92 -9.94 -9.81
CA GLU A 283 2.54 -10.12 -10.26
C GLU A 283 1.58 -10.07 -9.06
N GLU A 284 1.86 -10.87 -8.02
CA GLU A 284 1.10 -10.88 -6.77
C GLU A 284 1.17 -9.53 -6.03
N LEU A 285 2.31 -8.84 -6.11
CA LEU A 285 2.43 -7.48 -5.56
C LEU A 285 1.51 -6.49 -6.30
N ASN A 286 1.45 -6.56 -7.64
CA ASN A 286 0.53 -5.72 -8.41
C ASN A 286 -0.93 -6.02 -8.04
N GLU A 287 -1.32 -7.29 -7.91
CA GLU A 287 -2.64 -7.69 -7.44
C GLU A 287 -2.92 -7.15 -6.02
N LYS A 288 -1.94 -7.23 -5.13
CA LYS A 288 -2.06 -6.68 -3.77
C LYS A 288 -2.29 -5.17 -3.77
N ILE A 289 -1.58 -4.43 -4.62
CA ILE A 289 -1.78 -2.99 -4.81
C ILE A 289 -3.21 -2.71 -5.30
N GLN A 290 -3.74 -3.50 -6.25
CA GLN A 290 -5.11 -3.36 -6.72
C GLN A 290 -6.14 -3.68 -5.60
N GLN A 291 -5.89 -4.70 -4.78
CA GLN A 291 -6.73 -5.02 -3.61
C GLN A 291 -6.76 -3.87 -2.59
N ILE A 292 -5.60 -3.27 -2.28
CA ILE A 292 -5.51 -2.09 -1.41
C ILE A 292 -6.32 -0.93 -1.99
N ASN A 293 -6.19 -0.69 -3.29
CA ASN A 293 -6.92 0.37 -3.99
C ASN A 293 -8.44 0.13 -3.98
N LEU A 294 -8.88 -1.08 -4.30
CA LEU A 294 -10.30 -1.46 -4.28
C LEU A 294 -10.90 -1.27 -2.90
N ARG A 295 -10.26 -1.80 -1.86
CA ARG A 295 -10.68 -1.64 -0.47
C ARG A 295 -10.85 -0.16 -0.11
N LYS A 296 -9.85 0.67 -0.45
CA LYS A 296 -9.89 2.11 -0.18
C LYS A 296 -11.07 2.80 -0.87
N ASN A 297 -11.40 2.40 -2.07
CA ASN A 297 -12.51 2.96 -2.83
C ASN A 297 -13.89 2.48 -2.32
N MET A 298 -13.93 1.33 -1.63
CA MET A 298 -15.17 0.77 -1.03
C MET A 298 -15.41 1.26 0.41
N ASP A 299 -14.35 1.55 1.16
CA ASP A 299 -14.44 2.02 2.54
C ASP A 299 -15.09 3.42 2.61
N ILE A 300 -15.88 3.66 3.67
CA ILE A 300 -16.47 4.99 3.91
C ILE A 300 -15.34 5.99 4.20
N HIS A 301 -15.24 7.02 3.37
CA HIS A 301 -14.26 8.07 3.56
C HIS A 301 -14.73 9.05 4.66
N SER A 302 -13.93 9.19 5.72
CA SER A 302 -14.27 10.00 6.90
C SER A 302 -14.65 11.46 6.59
N GLY A 303 -14.08 12.02 5.52
CA GLY A 303 -14.33 13.39 5.12
C GLY A 303 -15.61 13.62 4.34
N THR A 304 -16.07 12.62 3.56
CA THR A 304 -17.27 12.73 2.71
C THR A 304 -18.46 11.97 3.30
N GLY A 305 -18.24 11.08 4.28
CA GLY A 305 -19.27 10.22 4.86
C GLY A 305 -19.82 9.16 3.90
N LYS A 306 -19.24 9.03 2.71
CA LYS A 306 -19.64 8.06 1.66
C LYS A 306 -18.42 7.33 1.13
N SER A 307 -18.62 6.17 0.52
CA SER A 307 -17.54 5.47 -0.16
C SER A 307 -17.15 6.19 -1.47
N PRO A 308 -15.85 6.25 -1.81
CA PRO A 308 -15.39 6.86 -3.05
C PRO A 308 -16.06 6.31 -4.30
N ILE A 309 -16.28 5.00 -4.36
CA ILE A 309 -16.92 4.36 -5.51
C ILE A 309 -18.36 4.83 -5.70
N THR A 310 -19.11 5.07 -4.64
CA THR A 310 -20.47 5.61 -4.70
C THR A 310 -20.48 7.04 -5.23
N LEU A 311 -19.54 7.86 -4.79
CA LEU A 311 -19.39 9.24 -5.27
C LEU A 311 -18.87 9.31 -6.70
N LEU A 312 -18.03 8.37 -7.14
CA LEU A 312 -17.57 8.28 -8.51
C LEU A 312 -18.75 8.10 -9.48
N ASN A 313 -19.75 7.29 -9.11
CA ASN A 313 -20.92 7.11 -9.97
C ASN A 313 -21.68 8.41 -10.27
N ILE A 314 -21.65 9.37 -9.34
CA ILE A 314 -22.19 10.71 -9.53
C ILE A 314 -21.22 11.59 -10.34
N GLU A 315 -19.91 11.47 -10.06
CA GLU A 315 -18.87 12.30 -10.66
C GLU A 315 -18.63 11.97 -12.15
N LYS A 316 -18.86 10.72 -12.57
CA LYS A 316 -18.66 10.26 -13.96
C LYS A 316 -19.38 11.11 -15.00
N ASP A 317 -20.61 11.55 -14.70
CA ASP A 317 -21.42 12.34 -15.63
C ASP A 317 -20.85 13.77 -15.84
N SER A 318 -19.94 14.20 -14.94
CA SER A 318 -19.28 15.51 -15.00
C SER A 318 -17.87 15.45 -15.60
N LEU A 319 -17.35 14.25 -15.88
CA LEU A 319 -16.07 14.08 -16.57
C LEU A 319 -16.23 14.35 -18.07
N GLN A 320 -15.19 14.88 -18.69
CA GLN A 320 -15.12 15.03 -20.13
C GLN A 320 -14.97 13.65 -20.81
N PRO A 321 -15.50 13.46 -22.02
CA PRO A 321 -15.34 12.19 -22.73
C PRO A 321 -13.87 11.90 -23.02
N LEU A 322 -13.51 10.61 -23.04
CA LEU A 322 -12.18 10.18 -23.47
C LEU A 322 -11.96 10.57 -24.96
N PRO A 323 -10.76 10.99 -25.34
CA PRO A 323 -10.42 11.19 -26.74
C PRO A 323 -10.60 9.92 -27.57
N THR A 324 -10.75 10.08 -28.86
CA THR A 324 -10.85 8.95 -29.79
C THR A 324 -9.61 8.05 -29.73
N LYS A 325 -9.79 6.78 -30.12
CA LYS A 325 -8.69 5.80 -30.12
C LYS A 325 -7.49 6.27 -30.95
N ALA A 326 -7.73 7.01 -32.04
CA ALA A 326 -6.69 7.56 -32.88
C ALA A 326 -5.80 8.59 -32.13
N ILE A 327 -6.40 9.42 -31.28
CA ILE A 327 -5.66 10.40 -30.46
C ILE A 327 -4.93 9.73 -29.30
N ARG A 328 -5.53 8.70 -28.69
CA ARG A 328 -4.96 7.99 -27.54
C ARG A 328 -3.81 7.04 -27.90
N SER A 329 -3.85 6.45 -29.11
CA SER A 329 -2.91 5.41 -29.58
C SER A 329 -1.43 5.77 -29.36
N PRO A 330 -0.93 6.99 -29.65
CA PRO A 330 0.46 7.36 -29.41
C PRO A 330 0.89 7.35 -27.93
N TYR A 331 -0.08 7.45 -27.04
CA TYR A 331 0.16 7.50 -25.57
C TYR A 331 -0.06 6.15 -24.90
N GLN A 332 -0.69 5.20 -25.60
CA GLN A 332 -0.95 3.86 -25.09
C GLN A 332 0.25 2.97 -25.34
N ARG A 333 0.96 2.63 -24.28
CA ARG A 333 1.93 1.54 -24.31
C ARG A 333 1.34 0.33 -23.64
N TYR A 334 1.31 -0.76 -24.38
CA TYR A 334 0.81 -2.02 -23.86
C TYR A 334 1.86 -2.61 -22.89
N ARG A 335 1.46 -2.86 -21.66
CA ARG A 335 2.31 -3.45 -20.62
C ARG A 335 1.61 -4.63 -20.01
N GLN A 336 2.23 -5.78 -20.06
CA GLN A 336 1.75 -6.99 -19.40
C GLN A 336 2.90 -7.80 -18.83
N LEU A 337 2.65 -8.44 -17.68
CA LEU A 337 3.52 -9.49 -17.17
C LEU A 337 3.15 -10.80 -17.87
N HIS A 338 4.15 -11.44 -18.48
CA HIS A 338 3.99 -12.71 -19.16
C HIS A 338 5.00 -13.71 -18.66
N LYS A 339 4.53 -14.91 -18.33
CA LYS A 339 5.39 -16.01 -17.91
C LYS A 339 6.13 -16.59 -19.12
N VAL A 340 7.43 -16.76 -18.97
CA VAL A 340 8.26 -17.42 -19.95
C VAL A 340 8.00 -18.94 -19.92
N ASN A 341 7.64 -19.52 -21.06
CA ASN A 341 7.37 -20.95 -21.17
C ASN A 341 8.66 -21.78 -21.23
N GLN A 342 8.53 -23.12 -21.20
CA GLN A 342 9.66 -24.06 -21.26
C GLN A 342 10.47 -23.99 -22.56
N SER A 343 9.92 -23.42 -23.63
CA SER A 343 10.60 -23.19 -24.88
C SER A 343 11.33 -21.82 -24.95
N SER A 344 11.46 -21.15 -23.79
CA SER A 344 12.04 -19.81 -23.68
C SER A 344 11.32 -18.75 -24.51
N MET A 345 9.98 -18.83 -24.56
CA MET A 345 9.12 -17.96 -25.34
C MET A 345 8.08 -17.26 -24.47
N ILE A 346 7.71 -16.07 -24.89
CA ILE A 346 6.61 -15.27 -24.35
C ILE A 346 5.56 -15.09 -25.45
N THR A 347 4.29 -15.21 -25.11
CA THR A 347 3.18 -15.00 -26.03
C THR A 347 2.71 -13.53 -25.98
N TYR A 348 2.66 -12.87 -27.15
CA TYR A 348 2.10 -11.54 -27.33
C TYR A 348 1.28 -11.50 -28.62
N GLN A 349 0.01 -11.09 -28.55
CA GLN A 349 -0.94 -11.02 -29.68
C GLN A 349 -0.94 -12.30 -30.54
N SER A 350 -1.06 -13.47 -29.88
CA SER A 350 -1.05 -14.80 -30.52
C SER A 350 0.27 -15.21 -31.18
N ASN A 351 1.32 -14.38 -31.11
CA ASN A 351 2.66 -14.69 -31.58
C ASN A 351 3.60 -14.96 -30.39
N GLN A 352 4.64 -15.75 -30.60
CA GLN A 352 5.61 -16.06 -29.57
C GLN A 352 6.97 -15.43 -29.89
N TYR A 353 7.61 -14.86 -28.86
CA TYR A 353 8.87 -14.13 -28.94
C TYR A 353 9.87 -14.72 -27.95
N SER A 354 11.08 -15.04 -28.45
CA SER A 354 12.08 -15.69 -27.59
C SER A 354 12.78 -14.74 -26.64
N VAL A 355 13.15 -15.28 -25.47
CA VAL A 355 13.98 -14.62 -24.48
C VAL A 355 15.18 -15.49 -24.13
N PRO A 356 16.24 -15.01 -23.46
CA PRO A 356 17.33 -15.85 -22.98
C PRO A 356 16.85 -16.98 -22.10
N ALA A 357 17.51 -18.13 -22.19
CA ALA A 357 17.07 -19.37 -21.50
C ALA A 357 17.15 -19.31 -19.96
N GLU A 358 17.79 -18.30 -19.39
CA GLU A 358 17.85 -18.03 -17.94
C GLU A 358 16.54 -17.51 -17.37
N TYR A 359 15.63 -17.04 -18.23
CA TYR A 359 14.33 -16.51 -17.86
C TYR A 359 13.19 -17.54 -17.92
N ILE A 360 13.46 -18.79 -18.26
CA ILE A 360 12.44 -19.86 -18.28
C ILE A 360 11.77 -19.97 -16.91
N GLY A 361 10.44 -19.89 -16.90
CA GLY A 361 9.62 -19.96 -15.69
C GLY A 361 9.43 -18.63 -14.96
N LYS A 362 10.22 -17.59 -15.28
CA LYS A 362 10.06 -16.24 -14.73
C LYS A 362 8.96 -15.47 -15.46
N SER A 363 8.41 -14.45 -14.78
CA SER A 363 7.49 -13.48 -15.39
C SER A 363 8.26 -12.24 -15.80
N LEU A 364 8.20 -11.88 -17.07
CA LEU A 364 8.84 -10.70 -17.65
C LEU A 364 7.79 -9.66 -18.06
N LEU A 365 8.15 -8.39 -17.96
CA LEU A 365 7.30 -7.29 -18.38
C LEU A 365 7.45 -7.04 -19.88
N LEU A 366 6.34 -7.06 -20.59
CA LEU A 366 6.26 -6.66 -21.99
C LEU A 366 5.77 -5.23 -22.11
N GLU A 367 6.47 -4.46 -22.89
CA GLU A 367 6.08 -3.12 -23.32
C GLU A 367 6.13 -3.09 -24.85
N SER A 368 5.11 -2.58 -25.49
CA SER A 368 5.09 -2.47 -26.96
C SER A 368 4.78 -1.06 -27.42
N ASP A 369 5.41 -0.65 -28.49
CA ASP A 369 4.95 0.44 -29.34
C ASP A 369 4.34 -0.13 -30.63
N ASN A 370 4.14 0.68 -31.67
CA ASN A 370 3.54 0.24 -32.94
C ASN A 370 4.41 -0.74 -33.73
N GLU A 371 5.71 -0.81 -33.49
CA GLU A 371 6.68 -1.54 -34.31
C GLU A 371 7.49 -2.57 -33.52
N SER A 372 7.67 -2.36 -32.24
CA SER A 372 8.61 -3.12 -31.41
C SER A 372 8.01 -3.59 -30.11
N LEU A 373 8.37 -4.81 -29.71
CA LEU A 373 8.09 -5.43 -28.43
C LEU A 373 9.36 -5.38 -27.57
N TYR A 374 9.29 -4.65 -26.48
CA TYR A 374 10.35 -4.54 -25.48
C TYR A 374 10.04 -5.49 -24.32
N ILE A 375 10.99 -6.33 -23.99
CA ILE A 375 10.85 -7.31 -22.90
C ILE A 375 11.84 -6.93 -21.80
N TYR A 376 11.32 -6.74 -20.59
CA TYR A 376 12.08 -6.33 -19.42
C TYR A 376 12.02 -7.37 -18.32
N ASP A 377 13.15 -7.56 -17.66
CA ASP A 377 13.20 -8.15 -16.32
C ASP A 377 13.25 -6.98 -15.34
N SER A 378 12.12 -6.70 -14.71
CA SER A 378 11.96 -5.53 -13.86
C SER A 378 12.23 -4.22 -14.61
N ILE A 379 13.40 -3.61 -14.39
CA ILE A 379 13.85 -2.39 -15.09
C ILE A 379 14.90 -2.66 -16.17
N LYS A 380 15.44 -3.87 -16.20
CA LYS A 380 16.48 -4.27 -17.15
C LYS A 380 15.86 -4.68 -18.48
N LEU A 381 16.20 -3.99 -19.54
CA LEU A 381 15.82 -4.43 -20.88
C LEU A 381 16.54 -5.74 -21.21
N VAL A 382 15.78 -6.79 -21.46
CA VAL A 382 16.26 -8.13 -21.78
C VAL A 382 16.47 -8.27 -23.28
N VAL A 383 15.44 -7.93 -24.08
CA VAL A 383 15.48 -8.04 -25.54
C VAL A 383 14.43 -7.13 -26.18
N ILE A 384 14.70 -6.71 -27.42
CA ILE A 384 13.74 -6.01 -28.28
C ILE A 384 13.44 -6.90 -29.47
N HIS A 385 12.17 -7.12 -29.78
CA HIS A 385 11.73 -7.80 -30.98
C HIS A 385 10.92 -6.86 -31.86
N PRO A 386 11.07 -6.90 -33.19
CA PRO A 386 10.10 -6.27 -34.09
C PRO A 386 8.75 -7.02 -33.99
N ILE A 387 7.64 -6.27 -33.89
CA ILE A 387 6.32 -6.88 -33.91
C ILE A 387 6.01 -7.34 -35.32
N ARG A 388 5.79 -8.62 -35.49
CA ARG A 388 5.49 -9.24 -36.80
C ARG A 388 4.17 -9.96 -36.74
N SER A 389 3.29 -9.64 -37.66
CA SER A 389 1.99 -10.33 -37.83
C SER A 389 2.09 -11.60 -38.67
N ASP A 390 3.17 -11.74 -39.45
CA ASP A 390 3.43 -12.80 -40.43
C ASP A 390 4.14 -14.04 -39.85
N LYS A 391 4.65 -13.97 -38.60
CA LYS A 391 5.42 -15.04 -37.98
C LYS A 391 4.90 -15.40 -36.62
N LYS A 392 4.40 -16.62 -36.45
CA LYS A 392 3.94 -17.15 -35.15
C LYS A 392 5.08 -17.32 -34.13
N LEU A 393 6.28 -17.70 -34.57
CA LEU A 393 7.46 -17.96 -33.73
C LEU A 393 8.59 -17.01 -34.11
N ASN A 394 8.96 -16.11 -33.21
CA ASN A 394 10.01 -15.11 -33.40
C ASN A 394 11.20 -15.43 -32.50
N TYR A 395 12.10 -16.29 -32.99
CA TYR A 395 13.34 -16.62 -32.30
C TYR A 395 14.45 -15.63 -32.61
N HIS A 396 15.14 -15.16 -31.56
CA HIS A 396 16.47 -14.60 -31.70
C HIS A 396 17.48 -15.75 -31.82
N PRO A 397 18.38 -15.78 -32.82
CA PRO A 397 19.30 -16.90 -33.01
C PRO A 397 20.13 -17.25 -31.78
N HIS A 398 20.59 -16.24 -31.06
CA HIS A 398 21.37 -16.42 -29.83
C HIS A 398 20.58 -17.19 -28.76
N HIS A 399 19.30 -16.87 -28.54
CA HIS A 399 18.45 -17.55 -27.54
C HIS A 399 18.22 -19.02 -27.90
N TYR A 400 18.02 -19.31 -29.19
CA TYR A 400 17.87 -20.68 -29.65
C TYR A 400 19.17 -21.50 -29.47
N LYS A 401 20.31 -20.89 -29.75
CA LYS A 401 21.64 -21.50 -29.55
C LYS A 401 21.90 -21.81 -28.08
N GLU A 402 21.50 -20.92 -27.15
CA GLU A 402 21.61 -21.17 -25.72
C GLU A 402 20.75 -22.36 -25.26
N LEU A 403 19.54 -22.50 -25.79
CA LEU A 403 18.68 -23.67 -25.52
C LEU A 403 19.32 -24.96 -26.02
N LEU A 404 19.87 -24.96 -27.25
CA LEU A 404 20.60 -26.12 -27.80
C LEU A 404 21.82 -26.47 -26.95
N ARG A 405 22.57 -25.48 -26.47
CA ARG A 405 23.73 -25.69 -25.59
C ARG A 405 23.33 -26.36 -24.28
N LYS A 406 22.20 -25.96 -23.67
CA LYS A 406 21.68 -26.60 -22.46
C LYS A 406 21.29 -28.09 -22.71
N GLN A 407 20.74 -28.38 -23.88
CA GLN A 407 20.36 -29.77 -24.24
C GLN A 407 21.52 -30.61 -24.71
N GLN A 408 22.55 -30.01 -25.34
CA GLN A 408 23.69 -30.68 -25.96
C GLN A 408 25.02 -30.02 -25.52
N PRO A 409 25.40 -30.15 -24.22
CA PRO A 409 26.53 -29.38 -23.65
C PRO A 409 27.89 -29.79 -24.22
N PHE A 410 27.99 -30.95 -24.87
CA PHE A 410 29.26 -31.50 -25.39
C PHE A 410 29.55 -31.10 -26.86
N ARG A 411 28.62 -30.41 -27.55
CA ARG A 411 28.82 -30.01 -28.92
C ARG A 411 29.67 -28.71 -29.00
N SER A 412 30.45 -28.62 -30.11
CA SER A 412 31.24 -27.42 -30.40
C SER A 412 30.34 -26.23 -30.72
N ASN A 413 30.90 -25.00 -30.56
CA ASN A 413 30.17 -23.79 -30.89
C ASN A 413 29.75 -23.70 -32.35
N GLU A 414 30.58 -24.22 -33.28
CA GLU A 414 30.34 -24.25 -34.72
C GLU A 414 29.18 -25.19 -35.07
N GLU A 415 29.15 -26.36 -34.51
CA GLU A 415 28.06 -27.33 -34.71
C GLU A 415 26.72 -26.79 -34.18
N LEU A 416 26.71 -26.12 -33.01
CA LEU A 416 25.55 -25.49 -32.47
C LEU A 416 25.05 -24.33 -33.33
N GLU A 417 25.95 -23.56 -33.93
CA GLU A 417 25.61 -22.47 -34.86
C GLU A 417 24.94 -22.99 -36.12
N GLN A 418 25.55 -23.99 -36.78
CA GLN A 418 25.01 -24.63 -37.97
C GLN A 418 23.63 -25.27 -37.69
N GLN A 419 23.50 -25.95 -36.57
CA GLN A 419 22.24 -26.57 -36.17
C GLN A 419 21.17 -25.49 -35.87
N THR A 420 21.53 -24.39 -35.23
CA THR A 420 20.66 -23.24 -34.99
C THR A 420 20.09 -22.69 -36.29
N GLN A 421 20.97 -22.34 -37.25
CA GLN A 421 20.54 -21.81 -38.54
C GLN A 421 19.63 -22.76 -39.30
N HIS A 422 20.01 -24.07 -39.34
CA HIS A 422 19.20 -25.06 -40.01
C HIS A 422 17.79 -25.22 -39.39
N GLN A 423 17.69 -25.28 -38.07
CA GLN A 423 16.39 -25.45 -37.37
C GLN A 423 15.52 -24.18 -37.48
N LEU A 424 16.11 -22.99 -37.34
CA LEU A 424 15.36 -21.73 -37.48
C LEU A 424 14.83 -21.54 -38.90
N LYS A 425 15.57 -21.98 -39.93
CA LYS A 425 15.09 -22.03 -41.31
C LYS A 425 13.89 -22.96 -41.47
N LYS A 426 13.97 -24.21 -40.95
CA LYS A 426 12.87 -25.16 -40.98
C LYS A 426 11.61 -24.61 -40.25
N ILE A 427 11.77 -23.99 -39.09
CA ILE A 427 10.69 -23.35 -38.33
C ILE A 427 10.05 -22.23 -39.20
N GLY A 428 10.88 -21.40 -39.83
CA GLY A 428 10.39 -20.35 -40.73
C GLY A 428 9.57 -20.91 -41.89
N ASP A 429 10.09 -21.91 -42.58
CA ASP A 429 9.43 -22.52 -43.73
C ASP A 429 8.09 -23.21 -43.33
N PHE A 430 8.04 -23.89 -42.20
CA PHE A 430 6.83 -24.59 -41.69
C PHE A 430 5.68 -23.59 -41.43
N TYR A 431 5.96 -22.50 -40.73
CA TYR A 431 4.90 -21.53 -40.37
C TYR A 431 4.54 -20.54 -41.51
N HIS A 432 5.37 -20.42 -42.55
CA HIS A 432 5.00 -19.65 -43.76
C HIS A 432 4.02 -20.42 -44.67
N HIS A 433 3.96 -21.75 -44.60
CA HIS A 433 3.03 -22.55 -45.38
C HIS A 433 1.60 -22.61 -44.80
N GLU A 434 1.41 -22.36 -43.49
CA GLU A 434 0.08 -22.30 -42.88
C GLU A 434 -0.63 -20.95 -43.04
N ALA A 435 0.01 -19.94 -43.58
CA ALA A 435 -0.53 -18.57 -43.70
C ALA A 435 -1.08 -18.24 -45.11
N LYS A 436 -1.32 -19.28 -45.95
CA LYS A 436 -1.96 -19.14 -47.29
C LYS A 436 -3.38 -19.70 -47.26
#